data_d2be86d99283aee7269abd59bbd61964
#
_entry.id   d2be86d99283aee7269abd59bbd61964
#
_cell.length_a   1.000
_cell.length_b   1.000
_cell.length_c   1.000
_cell.angle_alpha   90.00
_cell.angle_beta   90.00
_cell.angle_gamma   90.00
#
_symmetry.space_group_name_H-M   'P 1'
#
loop_
_entity.id
_entity.type
_entity.pdbx_description
1 polymer ?
#
loop_
_entity_poly.entity_id
_entity_poly.type
_entity_poly.pdbx_seq_one_letter_code
_entity_poly.pdbx_strand_id
1 'polypeptide(L)'
;QALEIGSIFEMRHSVMAYERLGVGRLVYELPRESGERFLEEVFSGKEGELEEEDLGTIERFLENNLNISETARQMYIHRNTLVYRLERVQKMTGLDVRRFEDAMKLRLALMIRTDLKHRSLQGL
;
A
#
# COMPACT_ATOMS: atom_id res chain seq x y z
N GLN A 1 -17.56 -2.68 15.74
CA GLN A 1 -16.98 -4.01 15.78
C GLN A 1 -16.85 -4.65 14.41
N ALA A 2 -17.81 -4.43 13.52
CA ALA A 2 -17.70 -4.93 12.15
C ALA A 2 -16.47 -4.34 11.46
N LEU A 3 -16.15 -3.08 11.76
CA LEU A 3 -14.97 -2.43 11.19
C LEU A 3 -13.68 -3.03 11.75
N GLU A 4 -13.65 -3.37 13.03
CA GLU A 4 -12.48 -4.02 13.62
C GLU A 4 -12.24 -5.40 13.01
N ILE A 5 -13.30 -6.16 12.84
CA ILE A 5 -13.20 -7.50 12.27
C ILE A 5 -12.69 -7.41 10.83
N GLY A 6 -13.21 -6.46 10.07
CA GLY A 6 -12.76 -6.24 8.69
C GLY A 6 -11.30 -5.87 8.59
N SER A 7 -10.84 -4.98 9.48
CA SER A 7 -9.44 -4.55 9.51
C SER A 7 -8.52 -5.70 9.85
N ILE A 8 -8.89 -6.53 10.82
CA ILE A 8 -8.10 -7.69 11.20
C ILE A 8 -8.03 -8.70 10.06
N PHE A 9 -9.15 -8.92 9.38
CA PHE A 9 -9.19 -9.85 8.25
C PHE A 9 -8.28 -9.38 7.13
N GLU A 10 -8.36 -8.11 6.77
CA GLU A 10 -7.51 -7.54 5.72
C GLU A 10 -6.03 -7.63 6.10
N MET A 11 -5.71 -7.35 7.35
CA MET A 11 -4.35 -7.42 7.82
C MET A 11 -3.79 -8.84 7.70
N ARG A 12 -4.56 -9.84 8.11
CA ARG A 12 -4.14 -11.24 8.01
C ARG A 12 -3.97 -11.66 6.57
N HIS A 13 -4.90 -11.26 5.71
CA HIS A 13 -4.84 -11.60 4.30
C HIS A 13 -3.57 -11.03 3.65
N SER A 14 -3.26 -9.77 3.96
CA SER A 14 -2.07 -9.12 3.44
C SER A 14 -0.80 -9.81 3.91
N VAL A 15 -0.72 -10.13 5.20
CA VAL A 15 0.46 -10.81 5.76
C VAL A 15 0.67 -12.16 5.10
N MET A 16 -0.40 -12.94 4.92
CA MET A 16 -0.30 -14.25 4.28
C MET A 16 0.17 -14.15 2.84
N ALA A 17 -0.34 -13.16 2.10
CA ALA A 17 0.07 -12.94 0.72
C ALA A 17 1.55 -12.55 0.64
N TYR A 18 2.01 -11.69 1.54
CA TYR A 18 3.40 -11.26 1.59
C TYR A 18 4.33 -12.42 1.93
N GLU A 19 3.93 -13.27 2.87
CA GLU A 19 4.73 -14.42 3.24
C GLU A 19 4.94 -15.36 2.07
N ARG A 20 3.91 -15.56 1.25
CA ARG A 20 4.02 -16.44 0.09
C ARG A 20 5.03 -15.94 -0.93
N LEU A 21 5.20 -14.62 -1.02
CA LEU A 21 6.16 -14.02 -1.94
C LEU A 21 7.58 -13.97 -1.38
N GLY A 22 7.75 -14.29 -0.10
CA GLY A 22 9.06 -14.21 0.55
C GLY A 22 9.45 -12.80 0.92
N VAL A 23 8.89 -11.80 0.29
CA VAL A 23 9.19 -10.39 0.55
C VAL A 23 8.66 -9.98 1.92
N GLY A 24 7.52 -10.55 2.31
CA GLY A 24 6.92 -10.27 3.61
C GLY A 24 7.84 -10.61 4.76
N ARG A 25 8.61 -11.69 4.63
CA ARG A 25 9.57 -12.07 5.66
C ARG A 25 10.65 -11.01 5.83
N LEU A 26 11.17 -10.51 4.72
CA LEU A 26 12.17 -9.45 4.76
C LEU A 26 11.63 -8.19 5.43
N VAL A 27 10.41 -7.81 5.07
CA VAL A 27 9.76 -6.65 5.67
C VAL A 27 9.57 -6.85 7.18
N TYR A 28 9.12 -8.03 7.56
CA TYR A 28 8.86 -8.34 8.96
C TYR A 28 10.12 -8.27 9.81
N GLU A 29 11.27 -8.58 9.22
CA GLU A 29 12.55 -8.58 9.93
C GLU A 29 13.21 -7.21 9.99
N LEU A 30 12.68 -6.21 9.29
CA LEU A 30 13.26 -4.86 9.31
C LEU A 30 13.12 -4.21 10.70
N PRO A 31 14.19 -3.57 11.19
CA PRO A 31 14.05 -2.74 12.37
C PRO A 31 13.07 -1.60 12.11
N ARG A 32 12.33 -1.20 13.14
CA ARG A 32 11.35 -0.12 13.01
C ARG A 32 11.95 1.14 12.38
N GLU A 33 13.15 1.52 12.82
CA GLU A 33 13.80 2.72 12.30
C GLU A 33 14.06 2.65 10.80
N SER A 34 14.47 1.48 10.32
CA SER A 34 14.69 1.29 8.88
C SER A 34 13.40 1.43 8.09
N GLY A 35 12.32 0.85 8.61
CA GLY A 35 11.01 0.97 7.97
C GLY A 35 10.51 2.39 7.94
N GLU A 36 10.62 3.09 9.06
CA GLU A 36 10.19 4.48 9.15
C GLU A 36 10.98 5.37 8.19
N ARG A 37 12.28 5.12 8.07
CA ARG A 37 13.13 5.88 7.15
C ARG A 37 12.71 5.65 5.70
N PHE A 38 12.42 4.41 5.36
CA PHE A 38 11.97 4.09 3.99
C PHE A 38 10.65 4.79 3.66
N LEU A 39 9.70 4.77 4.61
CA LEU A 39 8.43 5.47 4.41
C LEU A 39 8.64 6.97 4.22
N GLU A 40 9.55 7.55 4.99
CA GLU A 40 9.87 8.97 4.84
C GLU A 40 10.44 9.26 3.46
N GLU A 41 11.33 8.42 2.96
CA GLU A 41 11.90 8.57 1.63
C GLU A 41 10.86 8.45 0.54
N VAL A 42 10.01 7.42 0.62
CA VAL A 42 9.01 7.17 -0.41
C VAL A 42 7.96 8.28 -0.47
N PHE A 43 7.46 8.69 0.69
CA PHE A 43 6.38 9.66 0.75
C PHE A 43 6.86 11.10 0.96
N SER A 44 8.16 11.30 1.13
CA SER A 44 8.76 12.63 1.32
C SER A 44 8.06 13.41 2.44
N GLY A 45 7.74 12.72 3.52
CA GLY A 45 7.04 13.31 4.65
C GLY A 45 5.57 13.59 4.43
N LYS A 46 5.02 13.20 3.29
CA LYS A 46 3.63 13.48 2.93
C LYS A 46 2.70 12.29 3.09
N GLU A 47 3.13 11.26 3.81
CA GLU A 47 2.30 10.08 4.01
C GLU A 47 0.93 10.44 4.58
N GLY A 48 0.88 11.38 5.53
CA GLY A 48 -0.35 11.79 6.15
C GLY A 48 -1.30 12.56 5.23
N GLU A 49 -0.82 13.02 4.09
CA GLU A 49 -1.64 13.73 3.12
C GLU A 49 -2.37 12.77 2.17
N LEU A 50 -1.96 11.51 2.12
CA LEU A 50 -2.64 10.52 1.31
C LEU A 50 -3.89 10.03 2.04
N GLU A 51 -5.00 10.04 1.34
CA GLU A 51 -6.25 9.56 1.90
C GLU A 51 -6.30 8.04 1.87
N GLU A 52 -7.09 7.45 2.76
CA GLU A 52 -7.28 6.00 2.78
C GLU A 52 -7.80 5.49 1.44
N GLU A 53 -8.60 6.30 0.76
CA GLU A 53 -9.12 5.96 -0.56
C GLU A 53 -7.99 5.81 -1.57
N ASP A 54 -6.99 6.69 -1.52
CA ASP A 54 -5.84 6.61 -2.42
C ASP A 54 -5.00 5.37 -2.12
N LEU A 55 -4.76 5.11 -0.84
CA LEU A 55 -3.99 3.94 -0.43
C LEU A 55 -4.68 2.64 -0.86
N GLY A 56 -5.99 2.58 -0.67
CA GLY A 56 -6.78 1.43 -1.10
C GLY A 56 -6.76 1.24 -2.61
N THR A 57 -6.77 2.33 -3.35
CA THR A 57 -6.70 2.29 -4.80
C THR A 57 -5.37 1.73 -5.26
N ILE A 58 -4.28 2.20 -4.65
CA ILE A 58 -2.94 1.71 -4.98
C ILE A 58 -2.84 0.21 -4.70
N GLU A 59 -3.28 -0.23 -3.53
CA GLU A 59 -3.23 -1.64 -3.17
C GLU A 59 -4.00 -2.51 -4.16
N ARG A 60 -5.21 -2.10 -4.52
CA ARG A 60 -6.03 -2.85 -5.46
C ARG A 60 -5.37 -2.91 -6.84
N PHE A 61 -4.80 -1.79 -7.28
CA PHE A 61 -4.11 -1.72 -8.55
C PHE A 61 -2.89 -2.65 -8.59
N LEU A 62 -2.12 -2.66 -7.51
CA LEU A 62 -0.96 -3.55 -7.41
C LEU A 62 -1.38 -5.03 -7.39
N GLU A 63 -2.44 -5.36 -6.68
CA GLU A 63 -2.97 -6.72 -6.63
C GLU A 63 -3.45 -7.20 -8.00
N ASN A 64 -3.90 -6.28 -8.85
CA ASN A 64 -4.36 -6.60 -10.20
C ASN A 64 -3.25 -6.47 -11.24
N ASN A 65 -2.01 -6.53 -10.83
CA ASN A 65 -0.86 -6.50 -11.72
C ASN A 65 -0.84 -5.27 -12.63
N LEU A 66 -1.20 -4.13 -12.09
CA LEU A 66 -1.21 -2.84 -12.78
C LEU A 66 -2.20 -2.80 -13.94
N ASN A 67 -3.30 -3.52 -13.83
CA ASN A 67 -4.34 -3.54 -14.84
C ASN A 67 -5.41 -2.50 -14.51
N ILE A 68 -5.43 -1.42 -15.28
CA ILE A 68 -6.35 -0.31 -15.04
C ILE A 68 -7.82 -0.74 -15.17
N SER A 69 -8.15 -1.43 -16.24
CA SER A 69 -9.55 -1.82 -16.53
C SER A 69 -10.10 -2.73 -15.45
N GLU A 70 -9.35 -3.74 -15.05
CA GLU A 70 -9.78 -4.67 -14.02
C GLU A 70 -9.94 -3.99 -12.67
N THR A 71 -9.00 -3.11 -12.32
CA THR A 71 -9.07 -2.40 -11.06
C THR A 71 -10.28 -1.48 -10.99
N ALA A 72 -10.52 -0.73 -12.07
CA ALA A 72 -11.68 0.16 -12.14
C ALA A 72 -12.98 -0.64 -12.01
N ARG A 73 -13.07 -1.80 -12.68
CA ARG A 73 -14.24 -2.67 -12.61
C ARG A 73 -14.48 -3.13 -11.17
N GLN A 74 -13.44 -3.61 -10.50
CA GLN A 74 -13.58 -4.11 -9.14
C GLN A 74 -13.98 -3.02 -8.16
N MET A 75 -13.54 -1.80 -8.39
CA MET A 75 -13.84 -0.67 -7.52
C MET A 75 -15.12 0.05 -7.89
N TYR A 76 -15.80 -0.39 -8.95
CA TYR A 76 -17.05 0.22 -9.43
C TYR A 76 -16.87 1.71 -9.75
N ILE A 77 -15.72 2.05 -10.36
CA ILE A 77 -15.45 3.43 -10.80
C ILE A 77 -15.12 3.44 -12.28
N HIS A 78 -15.24 4.63 -12.88
CA HIS A 78 -14.86 4.83 -14.25
C HIS A 78 -13.33 4.75 -14.39
N ARG A 79 -12.86 4.25 -15.53
CA ARG A 79 -11.44 4.16 -15.83
C ARG A 79 -10.72 5.50 -15.62
N ASN A 80 -11.33 6.60 -16.08
CA ASN A 80 -10.72 7.92 -15.94
C ASN A 80 -10.59 8.36 -14.48
N THR A 81 -11.53 7.95 -13.64
CA THR A 81 -11.45 8.23 -12.20
C THR A 81 -10.27 7.52 -11.59
N LEU A 82 -10.05 6.27 -11.98
CA LEU A 82 -8.90 5.52 -11.50
C LEU A 82 -7.59 6.20 -11.92
N VAL A 83 -7.48 6.54 -13.20
CA VAL A 83 -6.28 7.22 -13.72
C VAL A 83 -6.03 8.52 -12.96
N TYR A 84 -7.08 9.29 -12.70
CA TYR A 84 -6.97 10.52 -11.93
C TYR A 84 -6.40 10.29 -10.54
N ARG A 85 -6.89 9.25 -9.86
CA ARG A 85 -6.38 8.90 -8.53
C ARG A 85 -4.91 8.51 -8.55
N LEU A 86 -4.50 7.73 -9.55
CA LEU A 86 -3.11 7.34 -9.70
C LEU A 86 -2.21 8.54 -9.98
N GLU A 87 -2.70 9.49 -10.78
CA GLU A 87 -1.96 10.72 -11.06
C GLU A 87 -1.86 11.61 -9.82
N ARG A 88 -2.88 11.60 -8.97
CA ARG A 88 -2.84 12.35 -7.72
C ARG A 88 -1.75 11.81 -6.80
N VAL A 89 -1.64 10.48 -6.73
CA VAL A 89 -0.57 9.85 -5.95
C VAL A 89 0.80 10.24 -6.51
N GLN A 90 0.93 10.27 -7.83
CA GLN A 90 2.17 10.65 -8.47
C GLN A 90 2.56 12.10 -8.13
N LYS A 91 1.61 12.99 -8.10
CA LYS A 91 1.87 14.39 -7.73
C LYS A 91 2.34 14.51 -6.29
N MET A 92 1.78 13.69 -5.40
CA MET A 92 2.13 13.75 -3.99
C MET A 92 3.46 13.07 -3.67
N THR A 93 3.76 11.96 -4.31
CA THR A 93 4.92 11.15 -3.96
C THR A 93 6.06 11.25 -4.96
N GLY A 94 5.77 11.73 -6.17
CA GLY A 94 6.73 11.69 -7.27
C GLY A 94 6.84 10.31 -7.91
N LEU A 95 6.06 9.34 -7.45
CA LEU A 95 6.12 7.98 -7.96
C LEU A 95 4.90 7.67 -8.81
N ASP A 96 5.16 7.16 -10.02
CA ASP A 96 4.10 6.74 -10.94
C ASP A 96 3.89 5.24 -10.76
N VAL A 97 2.80 4.88 -10.10
CA VAL A 97 2.52 3.48 -9.76
C VAL A 97 2.31 2.60 -11.00
N ARG A 98 2.14 3.22 -12.18
CA ARG A 98 2.02 2.47 -13.44
C ARG A 98 3.38 1.98 -13.95
N ARG A 99 4.47 2.49 -13.41
CA ARG A 99 5.83 2.05 -13.76
C ARG A 99 6.28 1.01 -12.76
N PHE A 100 6.90 -0.06 -13.25
CA PHE A 100 7.27 -1.20 -12.39
C PHE A 100 8.13 -0.79 -11.19
N GLU A 101 9.18 -0.01 -11.41
CA GLU A 101 10.08 0.36 -10.31
C GLU A 101 9.38 1.17 -9.24
N ASP A 102 8.53 2.11 -9.66
CA ASP A 102 7.78 2.92 -8.72
C ASP A 102 6.70 2.11 -8.02
N ALA A 103 6.06 1.20 -8.77
CA ALA A 103 5.08 0.29 -8.19
C ALA A 103 5.72 -0.58 -7.11
N MET A 104 6.93 -1.06 -7.35
CA MET A 104 7.67 -1.86 -6.39
C MET A 104 7.95 -1.07 -5.11
N LYS A 105 8.39 0.18 -5.25
CA LYS A 105 8.66 1.03 -4.10
C LYS A 105 7.39 1.26 -3.28
N LEU A 106 6.29 1.55 -3.96
CA LEU A 106 5.01 1.76 -3.27
C LEU A 106 4.52 0.47 -2.62
N ARG A 107 4.71 -0.67 -3.28
CA ARG A 107 4.33 -1.96 -2.71
C ARG A 107 5.07 -2.20 -1.40
N LEU A 108 6.39 -2.02 -1.41
CA LEU A 108 7.20 -2.20 -0.21
C LEU A 108 6.80 -1.20 0.88
N ALA A 109 6.56 0.04 0.50
CA ALA A 109 6.16 1.07 1.48
C ALA A 109 4.83 0.71 2.15
N LEU A 110 3.86 0.23 1.39
CA LEU A 110 2.58 -0.16 1.96
C LEU A 110 2.70 -1.39 2.86
N MET A 111 3.55 -2.34 2.49
CA MET A 111 3.82 -3.50 3.35
C MET A 111 4.45 -3.07 4.67
N ILE A 112 5.44 -2.20 4.60
CA ILE A 112 6.12 -1.69 5.79
C ILE A 112 5.15 -0.90 6.67
N ARG A 113 4.33 -0.06 6.05
CA ARG A 113 3.33 0.73 6.78
C ARG A 113 2.37 -0.18 7.54
N THR A 114 1.87 -1.22 6.89
CA THR A 114 0.97 -2.18 7.51
C THR A 114 1.66 -2.92 8.66
N ASP A 115 2.90 -3.35 8.44
CA ASP A 115 3.66 -4.07 9.46
C ASP A 115 3.93 -3.20 10.68
N LEU A 116 4.31 -1.95 10.49
CA LEU A 116 4.58 -1.03 11.61
C LEU A 116 3.32 -0.75 12.41
N LYS A 117 2.17 -0.63 11.73
CA LYS A 117 0.90 -0.46 12.42
C LYS A 117 0.56 -1.70 13.24
N HIS A 118 0.82 -2.87 12.69
CA HIS A 118 0.57 -4.13 13.37
C HIS A 118 1.43 -4.23 14.64
N ARG A 119 2.70 -3.88 14.55
CA ARG A 119 3.60 -3.87 15.71
C ARG A 119 3.10 -2.92 16.79
N SER A 120 2.64 -1.72 16.38
CA SER A 120 2.12 -0.75 17.32
C SER A 120 0.89 -1.28 18.07
N LEU A 121 -0.01 -1.97 17.36
CA LEU A 121 -1.20 -2.56 17.95
C LEU A 121 -0.87 -3.65 18.95
N GLN A 122 0.27 -4.31 18.77
CA GLN A 122 0.72 -5.36 19.68
C GLN A 122 1.61 -4.83 20.81
N GLY A 123 1.83 -3.52 20.84
CA GLY A 123 2.67 -2.91 21.85
C GLY A 123 4.17 -3.14 21.64
N LEU A 124 4.55 -3.42 20.41
CA LEU A 124 5.94 -3.71 20.07
C LEU A 124 6.70 -2.51 19.54
#